data_13b5204e22d440984cad35474519d1bf
#
_entry.id   13b5204e22d440984cad35474519d1bf
#
_cell.length_a   1.000
_cell.length_b   1.000
_cell.length_c   1.000
_cell.angle_alpha   90.00
_cell.angle_beta   90.00
_cell.angle_gamma   90.00
#
_symmetry.space_group_name_H-M   'P 1'
#
loop_
_entity.id
_entity.type
_entity.pdbx_description
1 polymer ?
#
loop_
_entity_poly.entity_id
_entity_poly.type
_entity_poly.pdbx_seq_one_letter_code
_entity_poly.pdbx_strand_id
1 'polypeptide(L)'
;LVGSEMCIRDSYRIIGQLFDTYWLIEFEDRFYMMDQHAAHEKVLYEKTMNKLRTQKIDTQMLMPPIILTLNMNEEEVLKRNMSIFNKLGYEIEEFGGNEYKVTGIPAGFPKLDYRQMLTDLIDGLMQDGRMTDMDILTEKVASMSCKAAIKGNNEISYEEAKELMEELMKADNPYNCPHGRPTLIVMSKYDIEKKFKRIV
;
A
#
# COMPACT_ATOMS: atom_id res chain seq x y z
N LEU A 1 -24.89 3.70 -6.35
CA LEU A 1 -24.89 4.32 -7.70
C LEU A 1 -23.94 3.51 -8.59
N VAL A 2 -24.42 2.32 -9.00
CA VAL A 2 -23.79 1.45 -9.98
C VAL A 2 -24.31 1.91 -11.34
N GLY A 3 -23.49 2.58 -12.12
CA GLY A 3 -23.93 3.01 -13.45
C GLY A 3 -23.02 3.96 -14.24
N SER A 4 -21.73 4.07 -13.90
CA SER A 4 -20.85 5.01 -14.64
C SER A 4 -19.45 4.50 -14.95
N GLU A 5 -19.19 3.20 -14.82
CA GLU A 5 -17.84 2.67 -15.09
C GLU A 5 -17.39 2.79 -16.56
N MET A 6 -18.33 3.02 -17.48
CA MET A 6 -18.02 3.06 -18.91
C MET A 6 -17.77 4.48 -19.46
N CYS A 7 -18.07 5.53 -18.71
CA CYS A 7 -17.93 6.92 -19.17
C CYS A 7 -16.67 7.65 -18.71
N ILE A 8 -15.92 7.11 -17.73
CA ILE A 8 -14.76 7.81 -17.16
C ILE A 8 -13.54 7.74 -18.10
N ARG A 9 -13.41 6.69 -18.90
CA ARG A 9 -12.22 6.44 -19.74
C ARG A 9 -11.97 7.48 -20.83
N ASP A 10 -13.00 8.19 -21.31
CA ASP A 10 -12.89 9.11 -22.44
C ASP A 10 -13.09 10.59 -22.08
N SER A 11 -13.29 10.93 -20.80
CA SER A 11 -13.78 12.26 -20.43
C SER A 11 -12.81 13.12 -19.62
N TYR A 12 -11.70 12.58 -19.09
CA TYR A 12 -10.72 13.40 -18.36
C TYR A 12 -9.50 13.73 -19.21
N ARG A 13 -8.89 14.87 -18.95
CA ARG A 13 -7.69 15.35 -19.62
C ARG A 13 -6.57 15.54 -18.62
N ILE A 14 -5.46 14.82 -18.81
CA ILE A 14 -4.22 15.13 -18.09
C ILE A 14 -3.63 16.38 -18.72
N ILE A 15 -3.45 17.43 -17.92
CA ILE A 15 -2.92 18.73 -18.34
C ILE A 15 -1.40 18.67 -18.41
N GLY A 16 -0.76 18.02 -17.42
CA GLY A 16 0.69 17.89 -17.30
C GLY A 16 1.14 17.52 -15.89
N GLN A 17 2.46 17.57 -15.67
CA GLN A 17 3.08 17.27 -14.41
C GLN A 17 3.69 18.53 -13.80
N LEU A 18 3.63 18.67 -12.48
CA LEU A 18 4.19 19.75 -11.71
C LEU A 18 5.21 19.19 -10.71
N PHE A 19 6.42 19.77 -10.68
CA PHE A 19 7.52 19.41 -9.77
C PHE A 19 7.86 17.90 -9.79
N ASP A 20 7.74 17.27 -10.96
CA ASP A 20 8.02 15.83 -11.17
C ASP A 20 7.29 14.88 -10.20
N THR A 21 6.26 15.39 -9.51
CA THR A 21 5.55 14.69 -8.43
C THR A 21 4.04 14.76 -8.56
N TYR A 22 3.50 15.89 -9.03
CA TYR A 22 2.06 16.11 -9.04
C TYR A 22 1.52 16.12 -10.47
N TRP A 23 0.47 15.32 -10.72
CA TRP A 23 -0.23 15.29 -11.98
C TRP A 23 -1.48 16.16 -11.94
N LEU A 24 -1.60 17.05 -12.92
CA LEU A 24 -2.73 17.97 -13.05
C LEU A 24 -3.74 17.40 -14.03
N ILE A 25 -4.98 17.26 -13.60
CA ILE A 25 -6.04 16.56 -14.33
C ILE A 25 -7.29 17.44 -14.34
N GLU A 26 -7.92 17.56 -15.50
CA GLU A 26 -9.22 18.21 -15.66
C GLU A 26 -10.27 17.15 -15.97
N PHE A 27 -11.36 17.19 -15.26
CA PHE A 27 -12.51 16.32 -15.47
C PHE A 27 -13.79 17.11 -15.18
N GLU A 28 -14.67 17.23 -16.18
CA GLU A 28 -15.85 18.06 -16.11
C GLU A 28 -15.50 19.52 -15.71
N ASP A 29 -16.20 20.07 -14.72
CA ASP A 29 -15.96 21.40 -14.16
C ASP A 29 -15.03 21.39 -12.93
N ARG A 30 -14.12 20.41 -12.87
CA ARG A 30 -13.21 20.21 -11.73
C ARG A 30 -11.77 20.06 -12.18
N PHE A 31 -10.91 20.57 -11.33
CA PHE A 31 -9.46 20.37 -11.38
C PHE A 31 -9.05 19.41 -10.28
N TYR A 32 -8.24 18.43 -10.63
CA TYR A 32 -7.64 17.46 -9.72
C TYR A 32 -6.13 17.61 -9.75
N MET A 33 -5.52 17.58 -8.57
CA MET A 33 -4.07 17.44 -8.41
C MET A 33 -3.80 16.12 -7.72
N MET A 34 -3.15 15.19 -8.41
CA MET A 34 -2.81 13.86 -7.91
C MET A 34 -1.36 13.85 -7.43
N ASP A 35 -1.13 13.49 -6.17
CA ASP A 35 0.20 13.15 -5.66
C ASP A 35 0.57 11.76 -6.15
N GLN A 36 1.57 11.67 -7.01
CA GLN A 36 2.05 10.43 -7.63
C GLN A 36 2.44 9.36 -6.59
N HIS A 37 3.14 9.76 -5.53
CA HIS A 37 3.60 8.83 -4.50
C HIS A 37 2.44 8.30 -3.66
N ALA A 38 1.57 9.20 -3.19
CA ALA A 38 0.40 8.82 -2.40
C ALA A 38 -0.59 7.97 -3.22
N ALA A 39 -0.74 8.24 -4.51
CA ALA A 39 -1.55 7.46 -5.42
C ALA A 39 -1.00 6.04 -5.63
N HIS A 40 0.30 5.89 -5.92
CA HIS A 40 0.95 4.58 -6.03
C HIS A 40 0.82 3.78 -4.73
N GLU A 41 1.04 4.44 -3.58
CA GLU A 41 0.90 3.82 -2.27
C GLU A 41 -0.52 3.27 -2.07
N LYS A 42 -1.54 4.07 -2.41
CA LYS A 42 -2.95 3.67 -2.31
C LYS A 42 -3.29 2.49 -3.21
N VAL A 43 -2.93 2.56 -4.48
CA VAL A 43 -3.20 1.50 -5.47
C VAL A 43 -2.50 0.20 -5.08
N LEU A 44 -1.23 0.27 -4.68
CA LEU A 44 -0.47 -0.91 -4.27
C LEU A 44 -1.05 -1.53 -3.00
N TYR A 45 -1.45 -0.69 -2.03
CA TYR A 45 -2.10 -1.14 -0.81
C TYR A 45 -3.40 -1.90 -1.11
N GLU A 46 -4.29 -1.33 -1.92
CA GLU A 46 -5.55 -1.98 -2.28
C GLU A 46 -5.33 -3.32 -3.01
N LYS A 47 -4.40 -3.36 -3.97
CA LYS A 47 -4.03 -4.60 -4.66
C LYS A 47 -3.49 -5.66 -3.70
N THR A 48 -2.65 -5.23 -2.75
CA THR A 48 -2.06 -6.13 -1.74
C THR A 48 -3.13 -6.65 -0.79
N MET A 49 -3.99 -5.77 -0.27
CA MET A 49 -5.11 -6.15 0.60
C MET A 49 -6.06 -7.13 -0.08
N ASN A 50 -6.42 -6.88 -1.33
CA ASN A 50 -7.27 -7.78 -2.09
C ASN A 50 -6.65 -9.17 -2.25
N LYS A 51 -5.36 -9.24 -2.57
CA LYS A 51 -4.64 -10.53 -2.62
C LYS A 51 -4.65 -11.24 -1.27
N LEU A 52 -4.35 -10.51 -0.19
CA LEU A 52 -4.30 -11.08 1.16
C LEU A 52 -5.67 -11.58 1.65
N ARG A 53 -6.77 -10.96 1.21
CA ARG A 53 -8.13 -11.35 1.59
C ARG A 53 -8.75 -12.47 0.74
N THR A 54 -8.42 -12.50 -0.55
CA THR A 54 -9.16 -13.33 -1.52
C THR A 54 -8.42 -14.57 -2.00
N GLN A 55 -7.10 -14.63 -1.84
CA GLN A 55 -6.29 -15.73 -2.38
C GLN A 55 -5.55 -16.46 -1.25
N LYS A 56 -5.35 -17.78 -1.44
CA LYS A 56 -4.32 -18.48 -0.69
C LYS A 56 -2.98 -17.86 -1.08
N ILE A 57 -2.28 -17.32 -0.09
CA ILE A 57 -1.03 -16.61 -0.34
C ILE A 57 0.03 -17.64 -0.68
N ASP A 58 0.55 -17.57 -1.88
CA ASP A 58 1.68 -18.40 -2.30
C ASP A 58 2.93 -17.98 -1.53
N THR A 59 3.74 -18.96 -1.20
CA THR A 59 5.02 -18.73 -0.50
C THR A 59 6.16 -18.65 -1.50
N GLN A 60 6.96 -17.62 -1.41
CA GLN A 60 8.25 -17.51 -2.09
C GLN A 60 9.35 -18.02 -1.18
N MET A 61 10.06 -19.05 -1.63
CA MET A 61 11.19 -19.60 -0.88
C MET A 61 12.39 -18.67 -0.90
N LEU A 62 13.05 -18.54 0.25
CA LEU A 62 14.27 -17.74 0.42
C LEU A 62 15.51 -18.63 0.38
N MET A 63 16.46 -18.26 -0.48
CA MET A 63 17.79 -18.86 -0.51
C MET A 63 18.86 -17.76 -0.57
N PRO A 64 19.70 -17.63 0.47
CA PRO A 64 19.69 -18.33 1.75
C PRO A 64 18.50 -17.94 2.64
N PRO A 65 18.11 -18.76 3.62
CA PRO A 65 17.08 -18.42 4.58
C PRO A 65 17.51 -17.25 5.49
N ILE A 66 16.56 -16.55 6.06
CA ILE A 66 16.81 -15.49 7.04
C ILE A 66 16.83 -16.13 8.44
N ILE A 67 17.83 -15.78 9.24
CA ILE A 67 17.87 -16.15 10.66
C ILE A 67 17.48 -14.91 11.46
N LEU A 68 16.42 -15.01 12.24
CA LEU A 68 15.98 -14.00 13.20
C LEU A 68 16.42 -14.42 14.59
N THR A 69 17.08 -13.52 15.32
CA THR A 69 17.36 -13.68 16.73
C THR A 69 16.37 -12.82 17.50
N LEU A 70 15.53 -13.43 18.33
CA LEU A 70 14.42 -12.78 19.01
C LEU A 70 14.69 -12.71 20.53
N ASN A 71 14.23 -11.64 21.17
CA ASN A 71 14.16 -11.59 22.62
C ASN A 71 12.93 -12.36 23.14
N MET A 72 12.82 -12.56 24.45
CA MET A 72 11.73 -13.37 25.04
C MET A 72 10.33 -12.85 24.69
N ASN A 73 10.15 -11.54 24.63
CA ASN A 73 8.84 -10.93 24.34
C ASN A 73 8.49 -11.09 22.86
N GLU A 74 9.45 -10.87 21.97
CA GLU A 74 9.29 -11.07 20.52
C GLU A 74 8.99 -12.54 20.20
N GLU A 75 9.68 -13.45 20.86
CA GLU A 75 9.47 -14.89 20.71
C GLU A 75 8.05 -15.30 21.15
N GLU A 76 7.57 -14.80 22.30
CA GLU A 76 6.20 -15.05 22.75
C GLU A 76 5.16 -14.55 21.74
N VAL A 77 5.36 -13.35 21.21
CA VAL A 77 4.48 -12.75 20.17
C VAL A 77 4.51 -13.58 18.90
N LEU A 78 5.68 -13.98 18.41
CA LEU A 78 5.81 -14.83 17.25
C LEU A 78 5.08 -16.17 17.43
N LYS A 79 5.34 -16.87 18.54
CA LYS A 79 4.71 -18.18 18.85
C LYS A 79 3.19 -18.07 18.93
N ARG A 80 2.68 -17.05 19.60
CA ARG A 80 1.23 -16.80 19.72
C ARG A 80 0.56 -16.59 18.35
N ASN A 81 1.25 -15.94 17.43
CA ASN A 81 0.71 -15.56 16.11
C ASN A 81 1.21 -16.46 14.95
N MET A 82 1.90 -17.57 15.22
CA MET A 82 2.50 -18.46 14.23
C MET A 82 1.48 -18.92 13.17
N SER A 83 0.26 -19.25 13.60
CA SER A 83 -0.81 -19.67 12.69
C SER A 83 -1.20 -18.56 11.69
N ILE A 84 -1.10 -17.31 12.10
CA ILE A 84 -1.39 -16.14 11.27
C ILE A 84 -0.25 -15.93 10.27
N PHE A 85 1.01 -16.00 10.72
CA PHE A 85 2.16 -15.93 9.82
C PHE A 85 2.10 -17.02 8.74
N ASN A 86 1.77 -18.25 9.11
CA ASN A 86 1.62 -19.35 8.16
C ASN A 86 0.48 -19.11 7.15
N LYS A 87 -0.66 -18.57 7.59
CA LYS A 87 -1.77 -18.20 6.68
C LYS A 87 -1.38 -17.09 5.71
N LEU A 88 -0.53 -16.16 6.14
CA LEU A 88 0.02 -15.09 5.30
C LEU A 88 1.16 -15.56 4.38
N GLY A 89 1.52 -16.85 4.39
CA GLY A 89 2.54 -17.42 3.50
C GLY A 89 3.96 -17.30 4.03
N TYR A 90 4.16 -17.02 5.32
CA TYR A 90 5.47 -17.15 5.94
C TYR A 90 5.73 -18.59 6.35
N GLU A 91 6.95 -19.07 6.10
CA GLU A 91 7.45 -20.33 6.64
C GLU A 91 8.55 -20.03 7.64
N ILE A 92 8.24 -20.22 8.92
CA ILE A 92 9.11 -19.90 10.05
C ILE A 92 9.24 -21.14 10.93
N GLU A 93 10.47 -21.52 11.22
CA GLU A 93 10.82 -22.70 12.04
C GLU A 93 11.77 -22.31 13.17
N GLU A 94 11.67 -22.96 14.32
CA GLU A 94 12.67 -22.84 15.38
C GLU A 94 14.02 -23.38 14.90
N PHE A 95 15.09 -22.62 15.13
CA PHE A 95 16.45 -22.99 14.68
C PHE A 95 17.37 -23.36 15.84
N GLY A 96 16.97 -23.07 17.06
CA GLY A 96 17.68 -23.36 18.29
C GLY A 96 17.91 -22.13 19.16
N GLY A 97 17.79 -22.30 20.48
CA GLY A 97 17.82 -21.18 21.41
C GLY A 97 16.70 -20.19 21.12
N ASN A 98 17.06 -18.94 20.91
CA ASN A 98 16.15 -17.85 20.56
C ASN A 98 16.22 -17.47 19.06
N GLU A 99 16.70 -18.39 18.22
CA GLU A 99 16.81 -18.17 16.77
C GLU A 99 15.69 -18.87 16.02
N TYR A 100 15.18 -18.19 15.00
CA TYR A 100 14.13 -18.64 14.09
C TYR A 100 14.61 -18.55 12.65
N LYS A 101 14.40 -19.62 11.89
CA LYS A 101 14.75 -19.73 10.49
C LYS A 101 13.51 -19.44 9.62
N VAL A 102 13.59 -18.42 8.79
CA VAL A 102 12.55 -18.06 7.82
C VAL A 102 12.99 -18.60 6.46
N THR A 103 12.29 -19.61 5.98
CA THR A 103 12.53 -20.25 4.69
C THR A 103 11.61 -19.75 3.60
N GLY A 104 10.45 -19.17 3.97
CA GLY A 104 9.45 -18.68 3.04
C GLY A 104 8.81 -17.38 3.50
N ILE A 105 8.44 -16.57 2.51
CA ILE A 105 7.72 -15.29 2.67
C ILE A 105 6.56 -15.22 1.69
N PRO A 106 5.55 -14.36 1.92
CA PRO A 106 4.48 -14.15 0.95
C PRO A 106 5.00 -13.79 -0.44
N ALA A 107 4.55 -14.48 -1.47
CA ALA A 107 4.94 -14.21 -2.85
C ALA A 107 4.30 -12.91 -3.37
N GLY A 108 5.03 -12.23 -4.28
CA GLY A 108 4.53 -11.04 -4.98
C GLY A 108 4.75 -9.73 -4.24
N PHE A 109 5.48 -9.74 -3.12
CA PHE A 109 5.99 -8.50 -2.54
C PHE A 109 7.23 -8.02 -3.31
N PRO A 110 7.38 -6.69 -3.50
CA PRO A 110 8.59 -6.14 -4.12
C PRO A 110 9.83 -6.48 -3.29
N LYS A 111 11.02 -6.37 -3.91
CA LYS A 111 12.30 -6.62 -3.22
C LYS A 111 12.43 -5.71 -2.00
N LEU A 112 12.32 -6.30 -0.82
CA LEU A 112 12.36 -5.66 0.48
C LEU A 112 13.50 -6.22 1.32
N ASP A 113 13.90 -5.47 2.34
CA ASP A 113 14.60 -6.06 3.48
C ASP A 113 13.59 -6.85 4.32
N TYR A 114 13.42 -8.13 3.96
CA TYR A 114 12.46 -9.02 4.61
C TYR A 114 12.76 -9.25 6.09
N ARG A 115 14.04 -9.15 6.50
CA ARG A 115 14.44 -9.22 7.90
C ARG A 115 13.85 -8.04 8.67
N GLN A 116 14.09 -6.83 8.20
CA GLN A 116 13.57 -5.62 8.83
C GLN A 116 12.04 -5.62 8.85
N MET A 117 11.41 -6.05 7.76
CA MET A 117 9.95 -6.15 7.67
C MET A 117 9.37 -7.09 8.74
N LEU A 118 9.97 -8.27 8.94
CA LEU A 118 9.53 -9.22 9.96
C LEU A 118 9.74 -8.70 11.37
N THR A 119 10.89 -8.07 11.63
CA THR A 119 11.17 -7.44 12.94
C THR A 119 10.13 -6.35 13.22
N ASP A 120 9.89 -5.44 12.27
CA ASP A 120 8.89 -4.37 12.45
C ASP A 120 7.46 -4.92 12.63
N LEU A 121 7.12 -6.05 11.99
CA LEU A 121 5.83 -6.73 12.21
C LEU A 121 5.71 -7.26 13.64
N ILE A 122 6.72 -7.95 14.14
CA ILE A 122 6.75 -8.50 15.50
C ILE A 122 6.67 -7.34 16.51
N ASP A 123 7.47 -6.29 16.34
CA ASP A 123 7.46 -5.09 17.18
C ASP A 123 6.09 -4.40 17.17
N GLY A 124 5.48 -4.31 16.01
CA GLY A 124 4.15 -3.76 15.88
C GLY A 124 3.08 -4.56 16.62
N LEU A 125 3.18 -5.89 16.60
CA LEU A 125 2.29 -6.78 17.36
C LEU A 125 2.50 -6.65 18.87
N MET A 126 3.73 -6.36 19.32
CA MET A 126 4.02 -6.12 20.75
C MET A 126 3.36 -4.85 21.28
N GLN A 127 3.37 -3.77 20.49
CA GLN A 127 2.85 -2.47 20.92
C GLN A 127 1.32 -2.45 21.08
N ASP A 128 0.62 -3.19 20.25
CA ASP A 128 -0.86 -3.17 20.22
C ASP A 128 -1.55 -4.20 21.12
N GLY A 129 -0.81 -5.02 21.85
CA GLY A 129 -1.25 -5.93 22.96
C GLY A 129 -2.55 -6.75 22.81
N ARG A 130 -3.37 -6.47 21.79
CA ARG A 130 -4.69 -7.05 21.53
C ARG A 130 -4.84 -7.66 20.13
N MET A 131 -3.76 -7.72 19.35
CA MET A 131 -3.82 -8.17 17.96
C MET A 131 -3.81 -9.70 17.87
N THR A 132 -4.97 -10.28 18.00
CA THR A 132 -5.30 -11.62 17.48
C THR A 132 -6.12 -11.55 16.21
N ASP A 133 -6.34 -10.32 15.68
CA ASP A 133 -7.20 -10.11 14.53
C ASP A 133 -6.38 -10.19 13.23
N MET A 134 -6.74 -11.16 12.39
CA MET A 134 -6.14 -11.39 11.07
C MET A 134 -6.21 -10.12 10.19
N ASP A 135 -7.28 -9.35 10.29
CA ASP A 135 -7.49 -8.17 9.47
C ASP A 135 -6.45 -7.10 9.79
N ILE A 136 -6.16 -6.86 11.06
CA ILE A 136 -5.18 -5.86 11.49
C ILE A 136 -3.76 -6.26 11.08
N LEU A 137 -3.40 -7.54 11.20
CA LEU A 137 -2.10 -8.02 10.74
C LEU A 137 -1.97 -7.91 9.22
N THR A 138 -3.02 -8.24 8.50
CA THR A 138 -3.10 -8.11 7.05
C THR A 138 -2.90 -6.64 6.61
N GLU A 139 -3.54 -5.70 7.27
CA GLU A 139 -3.37 -4.27 7.03
C GLU A 139 -1.95 -3.79 7.29
N LYS A 140 -1.30 -4.26 8.37
CA LYS A 140 0.10 -3.92 8.65
C LYS A 140 1.04 -4.47 7.58
N VAL A 141 0.91 -5.74 7.20
CA VAL A 141 1.73 -6.34 6.14
C VAL A 141 1.57 -5.57 4.84
N ALA A 142 0.34 -5.25 4.44
CA ALA A 142 0.07 -4.47 3.23
C ALA A 142 0.69 -3.07 3.30
N SER A 143 0.49 -2.35 4.40
CA SER A 143 1.03 -1.00 4.61
C SER A 143 2.56 -0.97 4.55
N MET A 144 3.22 -1.93 5.20
CA MET A 144 4.69 -2.01 5.23
C MET A 144 5.26 -2.34 3.86
N SER A 145 4.62 -3.27 3.13
CA SER A 145 5.01 -3.64 1.77
C SER A 145 4.93 -2.44 0.82
N CYS A 146 3.89 -1.63 0.94
CA CYS A 146 3.71 -0.44 0.11
C CYS A 146 4.76 0.63 0.39
N LYS A 147 5.08 0.90 1.67
CA LYS A 147 6.14 1.86 2.04
C LYS A 147 7.49 1.51 1.45
N ALA A 148 7.83 0.23 1.45
CA ALA A 148 9.12 -0.22 0.97
C ALA A 148 9.21 -0.21 -0.56
N ALA A 149 8.10 -0.47 -1.27
CA ALA A 149 8.06 -0.45 -2.73
C ALA A 149 8.21 0.97 -3.33
N ILE A 150 7.79 2.00 -2.62
CA ILE A 150 7.70 3.39 -3.13
C ILE A 150 8.95 4.22 -2.81
N LYS A 151 9.91 3.69 -2.06
CA LYS A 151 11.18 4.39 -1.77
C LYS A 151 12.04 4.69 -3.02
N GLY A 152 11.67 4.17 -4.20
CA GLY A 152 12.26 4.54 -5.47
C GLY A 152 11.52 5.74 -6.07
N ASN A 153 12.17 6.89 -6.13
CA ASN A 153 11.66 8.10 -6.77
C ASN A 153 11.71 7.90 -8.30
N ASN A 154 10.74 7.18 -8.86
CA ASN A 154 10.65 6.91 -10.28
C ASN A 154 9.78 7.99 -10.94
N GLU A 155 10.35 8.72 -11.88
CA GLU A 155 9.57 9.47 -12.86
C GLU A 155 8.69 8.49 -13.62
N ILE A 156 7.41 8.81 -13.77
CA ILE A 156 6.47 8.03 -14.57
C ILE A 156 6.11 8.76 -15.85
N SER A 157 5.88 8.01 -16.91
CA SER A 157 5.39 8.54 -18.18
C SER A 157 3.93 8.98 -18.09
N TYR A 158 3.47 9.68 -19.13
CA TYR A 158 2.08 10.10 -19.24
C TYR A 158 1.11 8.91 -19.24
N GLU A 159 1.46 7.84 -19.94
CA GLU A 159 0.69 6.60 -20.02
C GLU A 159 0.58 5.91 -18.66
N GLU A 160 1.70 5.84 -17.93
CA GLU A 160 1.71 5.27 -16.57
C GLU A 160 0.91 6.13 -15.58
N ALA A 161 0.93 7.47 -15.72
CA ALA A 161 0.12 8.36 -14.91
C ALA A 161 -1.39 8.17 -15.20
N LYS A 162 -1.73 7.92 -16.46
CA LYS A 162 -3.10 7.60 -16.86
C LYS A 162 -3.57 6.29 -16.24
N GLU A 163 -2.77 5.23 -16.34
CA GLU A 163 -3.05 3.94 -15.72
C GLU A 163 -3.19 4.06 -14.20
N LEU A 164 -2.28 4.81 -13.55
CA LEU A 164 -2.32 5.06 -12.12
C LEU A 164 -3.61 5.76 -11.69
N MET A 165 -4.04 6.78 -12.44
CA MET A 165 -5.31 7.48 -12.17
C MET A 165 -6.51 6.54 -12.33
N GLU A 166 -6.55 5.72 -13.39
CA GLU A 166 -7.62 4.75 -13.62
C GLU A 166 -7.70 3.70 -12.51
N GLU A 167 -6.54 3.24 -12.02
CA GLU A 167 -6.47 2.30 -10.90
C GLU A 167 -6.88 2.96 -9.58
N LEU A 168 -6.42 4.18 -9.33
CA LEU A 168 -6.76 4.93 -8.13
C LEU A 168 -8.27 5.16 -8.03
N MET A 169 -8.93 5.50 -9.14
CA MET A 169 -10.38 5.72 -9.16
C MET A 169 -11.21 4.45 -8.92
N LYS A 170 -10.62 3.26 -9.03
CA LYS A 170 -11.27 1.98 -8.67
C LYS A 170 -11.11 1.62 -7.20
N ALA A 171 -10.26 2.32 -6.46
CA ALA A 171 -10.04 2.07 -5.04
C ALA A 171 -11.28 2.48 -4.21
N ASP A 172 -11.51 1.81 -3.07
CA ASP A 172 -12.66 2.07 -2.20
C ASP A 172 -12.71 3.53 -1.71
N ASN A 173 -11.56 4.12 -1.45
CA ASN A 173 -11.42 5.54 -1.11
C ASN A 173 -10.21 6.13 -1.87
N PRO A 174 -10.41 6.70 -3.07
CA PRO A 174 -9.32 7.23 -3.89
C PRO A 174 -8.69 8.52 -3.35
N TYR A 175 -9.27 9.16 -2.33
CA TYR A 175 -8.87 10.49 -1.88
C TYR A 175 -7.77 10.49 -0.81
N ASN A 176 -7.53 9.37 -0.15
CA ASN A 176 -6.53 9.26 0.91
C ASN A 176 -5.74 7.95 0.80
N CYS A 177 -4.43 8.02 1.03
CA CYS A 177 -3.59 6.84 1.18
C CYS A 177 -3.80 6.19 2.57
N PRO A 178 -3.32 4.95 2.79
CA PRO A 178 -3.46 4.26 4.08
C PRO A 178 -2.88 5.02 5.28
N HIS A 179 -1.94 5.93 5.01
CA HIS A 179 -1.29 6.76 6.04
C HIS A 179 -1.98 8.11 6.25
N GLY A 180 -3.17 8.32 5.66
CA GLY A 180 -3.96 9.55 5.80
C GLY A 180 -3.49 10.73 4.94
N ARG A 181 -2.50 10.56 4.05
CA ARG A 181 -2.10 11.62 3.12
C ARG A 181 -3.11 11.72 1.99
N PRO A 182 -3.52 12.95 1.59
CA PRO A 182 -4.35 13.12 0.41
C PRO A 182 -3.65 12.56 -0.84
N THR A 183 -4.35 11.78 -1.62
CA THR A 183 -3.93 11.30 -2.94
C THR A 183 -4.36 12.25 -4.04
N LEU A 184 -5.54 12.88 -3.83
CA LEU A 184 -6.15 13.82 -4.75
C LEU A 184 -6.60 15.07 -4.00
N ILE A 185 -6.21 16.23 -4.53
CA ILE A 185 -6.79 17.53 -4.15
C ILE A 185 -7.72 17.95 -5.28
N VAL A 186 -8.93 18.38 -4.93
CA VAL A 186 -9.97 18.73 -5.91
C VAL A 186 -10.39 20.18 -5.72
N MET A 187 -10.50 20.94 -6.82
CA MET A 187 -11.09 22.27 -6.85
C MET A 187 -12.11 22.35 -7.98
N SER A 188 -13.28 22.88 -7.69
CA SER A 188 -14.27 23.18 -8.73
C SER A 188 -13.87 24.43 -9.52
N LYS A 189 -14.40 24.56 -10.73
CA LYS A 189 -14.27 25.80 -11.54
C LYS A 189 -14.74 27.01 -10.71
N TYR A 190 -15.84 26.86 -9.96
CA TYR A 190 -16.35 27.90 -9.08
C TYR A 190 -15.32 28.32 -8.03
N ASP A 191 -14.65 27.38 -7.36
CA ASP A 191 -13.63 27.68 -6.35
C ASP A 191 -12.45 28.45 -6.95
N ILE A 192 -12.04 28.08 -8.16
CA ILE A 192 -10.96 28.73 -8.88
C ILE A 192 -11.38 30.17 -9.23
N GLU A 193 -12.57 30.34 -9.85
CA GLU A 193 -13.08 31.66 -10.22
C GLU A 193 -13.27 32.58 -9.01
N LYS A 194 -13.74 32.05 -7.89
CA LYS A 194 -13.83 32.77 -6.60
C LYS A 194 -12.46 33.23 -6.10
N LYS A 195 -11.43 32.38 -6.19
CA LYS A 195 -10.05 32.78 -5.84
C LYS A 195 -9.52 33.94 -6.70
N PHE A 196 -9.91 33.97 -7.97
CA PHE A 196 -9.58 35.06 -8.89
C PHE A 196 -10.55 36.26 -8.80
N LYS A 197 -11.50 36.24 -7.85
CA LYS A 197 -12.51 37.29 -7.65
C LYS A 197 -13.35 37.57 -8.93
N ARG A 198 -13.58 36.53 -9.74
CA ARG A 198 -14.42 36.62 -10.95
C ARG A 198 -15.90 36.44 -10.64
N ILE A 199 -16.19 35.83 -9.52
CA ILE A 199 -17.53 35.65 -8.96
C ILE A 199 -17.50 36.08 -7.48
N VAL A 200 -18.60 36.64 -7.01
CA VAL A 200 -18.78 37.15 -5.63
C VAL A 200 -19.40 36.07 -4.76
#